data_972cc03c3759e94ea03ad82ab930524a
#
_entry.id   972cc03c3759e94ea03ad82ab930524a
#
_cell.length_a   1.000
_cell.length_b   1.000
_cell.length_c   1.000
_cell.angle_alpha   90.00
_cell.angle_beta   90.00
_cell.angle_gamma   90.00
#
_symmetry.space_group_name_H-M   'P 1'
#
loop_
_entity.id
_entity.type
_entity.pdbx_description
1 polymer ?
#
loop_
_entity_poly.entity_id
_entity_poly.type
_entity_poly.pdbx_seq_one_letter_code
_entity_poly.pdbx_strand_id
1 'polypeptide(L)'
;SDFIKNKFSKIMKTGTNHIAISIRELPKKSLALGRAGKNDCVCFMNLDIRDGRSLKQKRELVKEYMKGVKKILGISLRNQYVTFTSHPGNEFNLFEGPLKKWTKNDDP
;
A
#
# COMPACT_ATOMS: atom_id res chain seq x y z
N SER A 1 6.56 -3.18 9.02
CA SER A 1 5.62 -2.07 8.80
C SER A 1 6.29 -0.70 8.76
N ASP A 2 7.42 -0.50 9.41
CA ASP A 2 8.16 0.77 9.28
C ASP A 2 8.60 1.05 7.85
N PHE A 3 9.06 0.03 7.14
CA PHE A 3 9.40 0.14 5.72
C PHE A 3 8.21 0.64 4.89
N ILE A 4 7.05 0.03 5.07
CA ILE A 4 5.83 0.39 4.32
C ILE A 4 5.42 1.84 4.63
N LYS A 5 5.39 2.19 5.90
CA LYS A 5 5.02 3.51 6.38
C LYS A 5 5.96 4.60 5.84
N ASN A 6 7.26 4.36 5.92
CA ASN A 6 8.26 5.34 5.50
C ASN A 6 8.28 5.54 3.98
N LYS A 7 8.14 4.47 3.21
CA LYS A 7 8.06 4.57 1.74
C LYS A 7 6.79 5.29 1.31
N PHE A 8 5.67 5.02 1.95
CA PHE A 8 4.43 5.72 1.66
C PHE A 8 4.57 7.22 1.92
N SER A 9 5.07 7.58 3.09
CA SER A 9 5.26 8.99 3.45
C SER A 9 6.15 9.72 2.45
N LYS A 10 7.25 9.12 2.06
CA LYS A 10 8.21 9.72 1.14
C LYS A 10 7.65 9.89 -0.26
N ILE A 11 7.05 8.84 -0.82
CA ILE A 11 6.58 8.84 -2.22
C ILE A 11 5.26 9.57 -2.37
N MET A 12 4.36 9.36 -1.44
CA MET A 12 3.01 9.93 -1.49
C MET A 12 2.94 11.32 -0.87
N LYS A 13 4.07 11.84 -0.40
CA LYS A 13 4.20 13.21 0.11
C LYS A 13 3.18 13.54 1.19
N THR A 14 3.24 12.80 2.27
CA THR A 14 2.40 13.01 3.44
C THR A 14 3.18 12.62 4.70
N GLY A 15 2.73 13.06 5.85
CA GLY A 15 3.29 12.59 7.12
C GLY A 15 2.87 11.13 7.39
N THR A 16 3.23 10.64 8.56
CA THR A 16 2.94 9.25 8.93
C THR A 16 1.71 9.11 9.84
N ASN A 17 1.14 10.21 10.32
CA ASN A 17 0.05 10.18 11.30
C ASN A 17 -1.25 9.58 10.74
N HIS A 18 -1.45 9.65 9.44
CA HIS A 18 -2.66 9.14 8.79
C HIS A 18 -2.50 7.74 8.21
N ILE A 19 -1.39 7.06 8.50
CA ILE A 19 -1.10 5.75 7.94
C ILE A 19 -1.49 4.68 8.93
N ALA A 20 -2.34 3.76 8.50
CA ALA A 20 -2.67 2.57 9.24
C ALA A 20 -2.30 1.35 8.40
N ILE A 21 -1.69 0.35 9.02
CA ILE A 21 -1.23 -0.86 8.35
C ILE A 21 -1.78 -2.07 9.07
N SER A 22 -2.39 -2.97 8.31
CA SER A 22 -2.82 -4.27 8.80
C SER A 22 -2.07 -5.35 8.03
N ILE A 23 -1.45 -6.26 8.73
CA ILE A 23 -0.71 -7.38 8.14
C ILE A 23 -1.34 -8.67 8.62
N ARG A 24 -1.65 -9.56 7.67
CA ARG A 24 -2.18 -10.88 7.96
C ARG A 24 -1.32 -11.94 7.30
N GLU A 25 -0.92 -12.93 8.08
CA GLU A 25 -0.33 -14.14 7.56
C GLU A 25 -1.44 -15.17 7.40
N LEU A 26 -1.58 -15.69 6.19
CA LEU A 26 -2.61 -16.67 5.88
C LEU A 26 -1.97 -18.01 5.52
N PRO A 27 -2.63 -19.14 5.85
CA PRO A 27 -2.21 -20.44 5.31
C PRO A 27 -2.18 -20.37 3.77
N LYS A 28 -1.28 -21.15 3.16
CA LYS A 28 -1.14 -21.16 1.69
C LYS A 28 -2.44 -21.44 0.96
N LYS A 29 -3.36 -22.16 1.59
CA LYS A 29 -4.67 -22.46 1.02
C LYS A 29 -5.63 -21.27 0.97
N SER A 30 -5.36 -20.23 1.76
CA SER A 30 -6.30 -19.12 1.95
C SER A 30 -6.06 -17.96 1.01
N LEU A 31 -4.96 -17.95 0.27
CA LEU A 31 -4.66 -16.93 -0.72
C LEU A 31 -3.97 -17.56 -1.90
N ALA A 32 -4.59 -17.44 -3.07
CA ALA A 32 -4.04 -17.96 -4.30
C ALA A 32 -3.99 -16.86 -5.36
N LEU A 33 -2.88 -16.73 -6.04
CA LEU A 33 -2.72 -15.85 -7.20
C LEU A 33 -2.64 -16.69 -8.45
N GLY A 34 -3.35 -16.27 -9.50
CA GLY A 34 -3.50 -17.06 -10.72
C GLY A 34 -2.21 -17.43 -11.42
N ARG A 35 -1.15 -16.65 -11.23
CA ARG A 35 0.16 -16.93 -11.86
C ARG A 35 1.15 -17.63 -10.94
N ALA A 36 0.82 -17.84 -9.69
CA ALA A 36 1.72 -18.48 -8.74
C ALA A 36 1.62 -19.99 -8.80
N GLY A 37 2.74 -20.67 -8.56
CA GLY A 37 2.76 -22.12 -8.42
C GLY A 37 2.14 -22.54 -7.09
N LYS A 38 1.77 -23.82 -7.02
CA LYS A 38 1.05 -24.38 -5.86
C LYS A 38 1.72 -24.17 -4.52
N ASN A 39 3.06 -24.21 -4.51
CA ASN A 39 3.85 -24.10 -3.29
C ASN A 39 4.56 -22.73 -3.16
N ASP A 40 4.27 -21.80 -4.05
CA ASP A 40 4.89 -20.49 -4.01
C ASP A 40 4.33 -19.65 -2.88
N CYS A 41 5.19 -18.82 -2.30
CA CYS A 41 4.74 -17.75 -1.43
C CYS A 41 4.18 -16.61 -2.27
N VAL A 42 3.10 -16.01 -1.82
CA VAL A 42 2.40 -14.93 -2.51
C VAL A 42 2.10 -13.78 -1.56
N CYS A 43 1.89 -12.60 -2.13
CA CYS A 43 1.53 -11.43 -1.36
C CYS A 43 0.46 -10.63 -2.11
N PHE A 44 -0.57 -10.23 -1.40
CA PHE A 44 -1.59 -9.32 -1.92
C PHE A 44 -1.65 -8.10 -1.04
N MET A 45 -1.44 -6.92 -1.64
CA MET A 45 -1.50 -5.65 -0.95
C MET A 45 -2.65 -4.82 -1.52
N ASN A 46 -3.50 -4.30 -0.65
CA ASN A 46 -4.50 -3.31 -1.05
C ASN A 46 -4.24 -2.02 -0.27
N LEU A 47 -4.16 -0.92 -0.99
CA LEU A 47 -3.93 0.39 -0.40
C LEU A 47 -5.17 1.25 -0.55
N ASP A 48 -5.75 1.61 0.58
CA ASP A 48 -6.84 2.57 0.66
C ASP A 48 -6.23 3.96 0.79
N ILE A 49 -6.42 4.81 -0.20
CA ILE A 49 -5.79 6.14 -0.24
C ILE A 49 -6.82 7.21 -0.56
N ARG A 50 -6.50 8.45 -0.19
CA ARG A 50 -7.28 9.61 -0.61
C ARG A 50 -6.98 9.94 -2.07
N ASP A 51 -7.98 10.47 -2.76
CA ASP A 51 -7.78 11.02 -4.10
C ASP A 51 -6.77 12.16 -4.10
N GLY A 52 -6.09 12.33 -5.20
CA GLY A 52 -5.18 13.45 -5.44
C GLY A 52 -3.79 13.08 -5.93
N ARG A 53 -3.32 11.85 -5.64
CA ARG A 53 -2.00 11.42 -6.10
C ARG A 53 -2.01 11.05 -7.57
N SER A 54 -0.88 11.30 -8.24
CA SER A 54 -0.72 10.98 -9.65
C SER A 54 -0.52 9.47 -9.87
N LEU A 55 -0.76 9.04 -11.10
CA LEU A 55 -0.46 7.66 -11.49
C LEU A 55 1.04 7.37 -11.34
N LYS A 56 1.89 8.36 -11.59
CA LYS A 56 3.35 8.23 -11.43
C LYS A 56 3.71 7.92 -9.97
N GLN A 57 3.13 8.63 -9.02
CA GLN A 57 3.36 8.38 -7.60
C GLN A 57 2.91 6.98 -7.19
N LYS A 58 1.75 6.57 -7.67
CA LYS A 58 1.22 5.22 -7.37
C LYS A 58 2.13 4.13 -7.94
N ARG A 59 2.60 4.28 -9.16
CA ARG A 59 3.51 3.31 -9.80
C ARG A 59 4.85 3.23 -9.08
N GLU A 60 5.39 4.36 -8.65
CA GLU A 60 6.63 4.39 -7.90
C GLU A 60 6.47 3.67 -6.56
N LEU A 61 5.36 3.89 -5.88
CA LEU A 61 5.08 3.22 -4.61
C LEU A 61 4.98 1.71 -4.78
N VAL A 62 4.26 1.25 -5.81
CA VAL A 62 4.14 -0.18 -6.12
C VAL A 62 5.51 -0.81 -6.34
N LYS A 63 6.34 -0.16 -7.15
CA LYS A 63 7.68 -0.64 -7.44
C LYS A 63 8.51 -0.78 -6.18
N GLU A 64 8.51 0.21 -5.31
CA GLU A 64 9.28 0.18 -4.07
C GLU A 64 8.73 -0.84 -3.07
N TYR A 65 7.42 -0.97 -2.98
CA TYR A 65 6.79 -1.96 -2.11
C TYR A 65 7.13 -3.38 -2.54
N MET A 66 6.97 -3.69 -3.82
CA MET A 66 7.27 -5.03 -4.34
C MET A 66 8.74 -5.40 -4.15
N LYS A 67 9.62 -4.45 -4.39
CA LYS A 67 11.07 -4.62 -4.21
C LYS A 67 11.41 -4.91 -2.76
N GLY A 68 10.81 -4.16 -1.83
CA GLY A 68 11.03 -4.36 -0.40
C GLY A 68 10.47 -5.68 0.12
N VAL A 69 9.30 -6.08 -0.32
CA VAL A 69 8.69 -7.37 0.04
C VAL A 69 9.55 -8.53 -0.45
N LYS A 70 10.06 -8.44 -1.67
CA LYS A 70 11.01 -9.44 -2.19
C LYS A 70 12.27 -9.52 -1.30
N LYS A 71 12.83 -8.38 -0.95
CA LYS A 71 14.06 -8.32 -0.15
C LYS A 71 13.85 -8.85 1.28
N ILE A 72 12.75 -8.48 1.90
CA ILE A 72 12.51 -8.77 3.33
C ILE A 72 11.90 -10.16 3.52
N LEU A 73 10.94 -10.54 2.68
CA LEU A 73 10.17 -11.77 2.82
C LEU A 73 10.53 -12.85 1.80
N GLY A 74 11.37 -12.52 0.81
CA GLY A 74 11.76 -13.48 -0.22
C GLY A 74 10.66 -13.84 -1.21
N ILE A 75 9.60 -13.04 -1.31
CA ILE A 75 8.50 -13.30 -2.24
C ILE A 75 8.86 -12.73 -3.61
N SER A 76 8.80 -13.57 -4.64
CA SER A 76 9.07 -13.18 -6.02
C SER A 76 8.18 -12.03 -6.46
N LEU A 77 8.71 -11.11 -7.27
CA LEU A 77 7.93 -9.96 -7.78
C LEU A 77 6.67 -10.41 -8.51
N ARG A 78 6.75 -11.48 -9.30
CA ARG A 78 5.60 -11.99 -10.05
C ARG A 78 4.49 -12.54 -9.15
N ASN A 79 4.81 -12.86 -7.91
CA ASN A 79 3.88 -13.41 -6.94
C ASN A 79 3.34 -12.35 -5.97
N GLN A 80 3.42 -11.09 -6.36
CA GLN A 80 2.90 -9.97 -5.59
C GLN A 80 1.88 -9.20 -6.42
N TYR A 81 0.72 -8.95 -5.85
CA TYR A 81 -0.31 -8.08 -6.43
C TYR A 81 -0.48 -6.87 -5.54
N VAL A 82 -0.64 -5.70 -6.16
CA VAL A 82 -0.92 -4.45 -5.44
C VAL A 82 -2.11 -3.78 -6.12
N THR A 83 -3.11 -3.45 -5.33
CA THR A 83 -4.25 -2.68 -5.80
C THR A 83 -4.43 -1.43 -4.96
N PHE A 84 -5.11 -0.45 -5.54
CA PHE A 84 -5.50 0.76 -4.83
C PHE A 84 -7.01 0.85 -4.77
N THR A 85 -7.51 1.29 -3.62
CA THR A 85 -8.88 1.76 -3.48
C THR A 85 -8.81 3.23 -3.15
N SER A 86 -9.23 4.07 -4.09
CA SER A 86 -9.18 5.52 -3.92
C SER A 86 -10.49 6.03 -3.32
N HIS A 87 -10.38 6.94 -2.37
CA HIS A 87 -11.50 7.51 -1.66
C HIS A 87 -11.52 9.02 -1.82
N PRO A 88 -12.69 9.65 -2.00
CA PRO A 88 -12.79 11.08 -1.81
C PRO A 88 -12.28 11.45 -0.41
N GLY A 89 -11.58 12.57 -0.30
CA GLY A 89 -11.01 12.96 0.99
C GLY A 89 -12.06 13.05 2.10
N ASN A 90 -13.27 13.53 1.80
CA ASN A 90 -14.34 13.67 2.77
C ASN A 90 -14.96 12.33 3.24
N GLU A 91 -14.59 11.23 2.59
CA GLU A 91 -14.97 9.89 3.03
C GLU A 91 -13.89 9.19 3.85
N PHE A 92 -12.75 9.84 4.02
CA PHE A 92 -11.63 9.34 4.80
C PHE A 92 -11.63 10.07 6.15
N ASN A 93 -12.03 9.38 7.21
CA ASN A 93 -12.28 9.99 8.51
C ASN A 93 -11.28 9.53 9.56
N LEU A 94 -10.77 10.49 10.31
CA LEU A 94 -9.96 10.27 11.49
C LEU A 94 -10.68 10.85 12.70
N PHE A 95 -10.04 10.81 13.86
CA PHE A 95 -10.62 11.38 15.08
C PHE A 95 -10.99 12.87 14.91
N GLU A 96 -10.18 13.63 14.19
CA GLU A 96 -10.37 15.06 13.96
C GLU A 96 -11.53 15.36 13.00
N GLY A 97 -11.98 14.36 12.27
CA GLY A 97 -13.04 14.49 11.26
C GLY A 97 -12.61 14.02 9.88
N PRO A 98 -13.37 14.37 8.84
CA PRO A 98 -13.04 13.99 7.48
C PRO A 98 -11.81 14.75 6.98
N LEU A 99 -11.03 14.09 6.13
CA LEU A 99 -9.89 14.71 5.48
C LEU A 99 -10.33 15.47 4.22
N LYS A 100 -9.39 16.12 3.58
CA LYS A 100 -9.56 16.77 2.29
C LYS A 100 -8.88 15.93 1.22
N LYS A 101 -9.15 16.24 -0.05
CA LYS A 101 -8.37 15.71 -1.15
C LYS A 101 -6.89 16.00 -0.90
N TRP A 102 -6.02 15.03 -1.13
CA TRP A 102 -4.59 15.23 -0.94
C TRP A 102 -4.07 16.32 -1.87
N THR A 103 -3.19 17.15 -1.34
CA THR A 103 -2.44 18.16 -2.10
C THR A 103 -0.98 18.11 -1.69
N LYS A 104 -0.12 18.77 -2.47
CA LYS A 104 1.32 18.82 -2.17
C LYS A 104 1.65 19.47 -0.83
N ASN A 105 0.74 20.25 -0.29
CA ASN A 105 0.93 20.95 0.99
C ASN A 105 0.32 20.18 2.16
N ASP A 106 -0.13 18.96 1.93
CA ASP A 106 -0.68 18.10 2.98
C ASP A 106 0.44 17.70 3.95
N ASP A 107 0.26 18.03 5.22
CA ASP A 107 1.27 17.79 6.26
C ASP A 107 0.60 17.25 7.54
N PRO A 108 0.10 16.02 7.49
CA PRO A 108 -0.56 15.40 8.64
C PRO A 108 0.42 14.99 9.73
#